data_1939a068e07da6ba8e3bf38bde0f72d0
#
_entry.id   1939a068e07da6ba8e3bf38bde0f72d0
#
_cell.length_a   1.000
_cell.length_b   1.000
_cell.length_c   1.000
_cell.angle_alpha   90.00
_cell.angle_beta   90.00
_cell.angle_gamma   90.00
#
_symmetry.space_group_name_H-M   'P 1'
#
loop_
_entity.id
_entity.type
_entity.pdbx_description
1 polymer ?
#
loop_
_entity_poly.entity_id
_entity_poly.type
_entity_poly.pdbx_seq_one_letter_code
_entity_poly.pdbx_strand_id
1 'polypeptide(L)'
;MMRPVLSSLRAIGLAVTAASVAGALAPASAATTKLAKKDDASKPALVATFGDWNVFVAEAGKGRICYTLAQPKTREPASLKRDPGYAFISDRPGEGVRNEVSFIMGFDIAAGEDTAETKPNAKPAEKPAPKPEAKPKTPAAPAPVASVDETTFEMLPKGGNLWVKNAARESALIAEMRKGTKLVIKAASLRGHESTDTYSLAGLAQAMDRLQKECPGK
;
A
#
# COMPACT_ATOMS: atom_id res chain seq x y z
N MET A 1 -64.39 16.75 24.01
CA MET A 1 -65.31 17.90 23.82
C MET A 1 -64.86 18.67 22.58
N MET A 2 -65.65 18.69 21.72
CA MET A 2 -66.21 19.59 20.69
C MET A 2 -65.48 19.62 19.35
N ARG A 3 -66.16 19.01 18.37
CA ARG A 3 -66.26 19.38 16.95
C ARG A 3 -67.14 20.64 16.84
N PRO A 4 -67.49 21.20 15.68
CA PRO A 4 -67.15 21.00 14.23
C PRO A 4 -66.87 22.37 13.54
N VAL A 5 -66.75 22.45 12.22
CA VAL A 5 -67.78 22.80 11.23
C VAL A 5 -67.20 23.01 9.83
N LEU A 6 -67.73 22.31 8.92
CA LEU A 6 -67.92 22.46 7.48
C LEU A 6 -68.16 23.91 6.94
N SER A 7 -67.73 24.10 5.67
CA SER A 7 -68.50 24.74 4.59
C SER A 7 -67.68 24.73 3.31
N SER A 8 -67.99 24.06 2.38
CA SER A 8 -68.72 23.98 1.12
C SER A 8 -69.19 25.30 0.47
N LEU A 9 -68.80 25.46 -0.82
CA LEU A 9 -69.65 25.95 -1.94
C LEU A 9 -68.76 26.07 -3.21
N ARG A 10 -68.94 25.23 -4.27
CA ARG A 10 -69.79 25.45 -5.48
C ARG A 10 -69.31 26.63 -6.31
N ALA A 11 -68.98 26.54 -7.52
CA ALA A 11 -69.29 25.87 -8.79
C ALA A 11 -69.31 26.94 -9.90
N ILE A 12 -69.35 26.47 -11.16
CA ILE A 12 -69.58 27.18 -12.44
C ILE A 12 -68.30 27.59 -13.15
N GLY A 13 -67.80 26.98 -14.16
CA GLY A 13 -68.39 26.47 -15.40
C GLY A 13 -68.22 27.47 -16.51
N LEU A 14 -67.26 27.32 -17.40
CA LEU A 14 -67.44 27.79 -18.81
C LEU A 14 -66.48 26.96 -19.73
N ALA A 15 -67.13 26.32 -20.68
CA ALA A 15 -66.50 25.64 -21.77
C ALA A 15 -66.15 26.64 -22.88
N VAL A 16 -64.96 26.55 -23.45
CA VAL A 16 -64.68 27.08 -24.82
C VAL A 16 -63.82 26.11 -25.56
N THR A 17 -64.28 25.82 -26.73
CA THR A 17 -63.87 24.82 -27.73
C THR A 17 -62.58 25.12 -28.47
N ALA A 18 -61.87 24.04 -28.76
CA ALA A 18 -61.16 23.67 -29.97
C ALA A 18 -60.17 24.64 -30.66
N ALA A 19 -58.91 24.13 -30.72
CA ALA A 19 -58.13 24.15 -31.97
C ALA A 19 -57.05 23.08 -31.92
N SER A 20 -57.20 22.06 -32.76
CA SER A 20 -56.23 20.98 -33.00
C SER A 20 -55.01 21.53 -33.74
N VAL A 21 -53.82 21.48 -33.13
CA VAL A 21 -52.56 21.59 -33.85
C VAL A 21 -51.82 20.28 -33.60
N ALA A 22 -51.77 19.44 -34.65
CA ALA A 22 -50.96 18.25 -34.70
C ALA A 22 -49.46 18.63 -34.79
N GLY A 23 -48.78 18.71 -33.67
CA GLY A 23 -47.32 18.82 -33.60
C GLY A 23 -46.73 17.44 -33.39
N ALA A 24 -46.01 16.93 -34.40
CA ALA A 24 -45.26 15.72 -34.29
C ALA A 24 -44.16 15.83 -33.21
N LEU A 25 -44.39 15.18 -32.08
CA LEU A 25 -43.37 14.99 -31.04
C LEU A 25 -42.43 13.83 -31.49
N ALA A 26 -41.24 14.19 -31.98
CA ALA A 26 -40.14 13.25 -32.07
C ALA A 26 -39.74 12.76 -30.67
N PRO A 27 -39.55 11.44 -30.47
CA PRO A 27 -39.06 10.96 -29.20
C PRO A 27 -37.60 11.43 -28.99
N ALA A 28 -37.35 12.28 -28.03
CA ALA A 28 -36.01 12.58 -27.54
C ALA A 28 -35.45 11.30 -26.94
N SER A 29 -34.57 10.64 -27.66
CA SER A 29 -33.75 9.55 -27.12
C SER A 29 -32.90 10.15 -25.97
N ALA A 30 -33.30 9.89 -24.76
CA ALA A 30 -32.49 10.14 -23.58
C ALA A 30 -31.26 9.22 -23.66
N ALA A 31 -30.15 9.77 -24.14
CA ALA A 31 -28.84 9.12 -24.00
C ALA A 31 -28.54 9.03 -22.50
N THR A 32 -28.80 7.88 -21.92
CA THR A 32 -28.31 7.54 -20.56
C THR A 32 -26.80 7.50 -20.64
N THR A 33 -26.17 8.60 -20.31
CA THR A 33 -24.74 8.66 -20.04
C THR A 33 -24.50 7.74 -18.84
N LYS A 34 -24.05 6.52 -19.10
CA LYS A 34 -23.50 5.63 -18.08
C LYS A 34 -22.31 6.39 -17.49
N LEU A 35 -22.53 7.06 -16.34
CA LEU A 35 -21.40 7.52 -15.53
C LEU A 35 -20.53 6.30 -15.27
N ALA A 36 -19.32 6.31 -15.82
CA ALA A 36 -18.29 5.36 -15.46
C ALA A 36 -18.14 5.47 -13.94
N LYS A 37 -18.49 4.39 -13.23
CA LYS A 37 -18.27 4.24 -11.81
C LYS A 37 -16.77 4.39 -11.61
N LYS A 38 -16.35 5.57 -11.12
CA LYS A 38 -14.98 5.80 -10.64
C LYS A 38 -14.75 4.68 -9.64
N ASP A 39 -13.71 3.88 -9.85
CA ASP A 39 -13.31 2.82 -8.92
C ASP A 39 -13.09 3.46 -7.56
N ASP A 40 -14.11 3.42 -6.74
CA ASP A 40 -14.06 3.86 -5.35
C ASP A 40 -13.36 2.72 -4.60
N ALA A 41 -12.01 2.79 -4.59
CA ALA A 41 -11.22 1.90 -3.76
C ALA A 41 -11.75 2.07 -2.33
N SER A 42 -12.47 1.07 -1.83
CA SER A 42 -13.06 1.15 -0.51
C SER A 42 -11.95 1.40 0.51
N LYS A 43 -12.20 2.32 1.44
CA LYS A 43 -11.22 2.61 2.50
C LYS A 43 -10.90 1.31 3.23
N PRO A 44 -9.60 1.01 3.53
CA PRO A 44 -9.23 -0.17 4.27
C PRO A 44 -9.97 -0.25 5.61
N ALA A 45 -10.56 -1.39 5.89
CA ALA A 45 -11.22 -1.67 7.16
C ALA A 45 -10.27 -2.43 8.09
N LEU A 46 -10.09 -1.94 9.32
CA LEU A 46 -9.40 -2.66 10.38
C LEU A 46 -10.31 -3.81 10.83
N VAL A 47 -9.85 -5.06 10.69
CA VAL A 47 -10.63 -6.27 11.03
C VAL A 47 -10.13 -7.00 12.27
N ALA A 48 -8.89 -6.76 12.68
CA ALA A 48 -8.32 -7.33 13.91
C ALA A 48 -7.05 -6.60 14.33
N THR A 49 -6.69 -6.74 15.62
CA THR A 49 -5.42 -6.30 16.19
C THR A 49 -4.86 -7.41 17.07
N PHE A 50 -3.58 -7.73 16.92
CA PHE A 50 -2.86 -8.71 17.70
C PHE A 50 -1.53 -8.10 18.16
N GLY A 51 -1.45 -7.73 19.44
CA GLY A 51 -0.30 -6.96 19.94
C GLY A 51 -0.14 -5.66 19.16
N ASP A 52 1.00 -5.49 18.48
CA ASP A 52 1.29 -4.30 17.68
C ASP A 52 0.87 -4.44 16.21
N TRP A 53 0.34 -5.60 15.80
CA TRP A 53 -0.01 -5.92 14.42
C TRP A 53 -1.49 -5.72 14.15
N ASN A 54 -1.78 -4.80 13.25
CA ASN A 54 -3.13 -4.47 12.81
C ASN A 54 -3.42 -5.13 11.46
N VAL A 55 -4.56 -5.81 11.35
CA VAL A 55 -5.00 -6.49 10.13
C VAL A 55 -6.09 -5.69 9.44
N PHE A 56 -5.88 -5.40 8.17
CA PHE A 56 -6.79 -4.62 7.33
C PHE A 56 -7.24 -5.42 6.12
N VAL A 57 -8.45 -5.09 5.66
CA VAL A 57 -9.03 -5.59 4.42
C VAL A 57 -9.49 -4.41 3.58
N ALA A 58 -9.20 -4.44 2.30
CA ALA A 58 -9.69 -3.48 1.32
C ALA A 58 -10.18 -4.20 0.07
N GLU A 59 -11.14 -3.62 -0.63
CA GLU A 59 -11.53 -4.05 -1.97
C GLU A 59 -10.93 -3.08 -2.98
N ALA A 60 -10.20 -3.58 -3.94
CA ALA A 60 -9.59 -2.78 -4.99
C ALA A 60 -9.60 -3.54 -6.33
N GLY A 61 -9.88 -2.85 -7.42
CA GLY A 61 -9.85 -3.28 -8.81
C GLY A 61 -9.97 -4.78 -9.11
N LYS A 62 -8.92 -5.55 -8.83
CA LYS A 62 -8.85 -7.01 -9.09
C LYS A 62 -9.35 -7.88 -7.93
N GLY A 63 -9.94 -7.31 -6.90
CA GLY A 63 -10.50 -8.05 -5.77
C GLY A 63 -9.97 -7.60 -4.42
N ARG A 64 -10.06 -8.52 -3.45
CA ARG A 64 -9.71 -8.25 -2.06
C ARG A 64 -8.19 -8.16 -1.86
N ILE A 65 -7.78 -7.16 -1.09
CA ILE A 65 -6.42 -6.98 -0.59
C ILE A 65 -6.47 -7.09 0.92
N CYS A 66 -5.69 -7.99 1.49
CA CYS A 66 -5.52 -8.12 2.93
C CYS A 66 -4.08 -7.78 3.29
N TYR A 67 -3.90 -7.06 4.38
CA TYR A 67 -2.56 -6.77 4.85
C TYR A 67 -2.52 -6.61 6.37
N THR A 68 -1.37 -6.89 6.94
CA THR A 68 -1.06 -6.55 8.33
C THR A 68 0.12 -5.61 8.37
N LEU A 69 0.07 -4.69 9.33
CA LEU A 69 1.16 -3.74 9.54
C LEU A 69 1.38 -3.48 11.04
N ALA A 70 2.62 -3.14 11.36
CA ALA A 70 3.02 -2.64 12.67
C ALA A 70 3.91 -1.40 12.51
N GLN A 71 3.89 -0.53 13.52
CA GLN A 71 4.85 0.54 13.67
C GLN A 71 6.06 0.08 14.50
N PRO A 72 7.25 0.65 14.29
CA PRO A 72 8.41 0.31 15.11
C PRO A 72 8.20 0.78 16.55
N LYS A 73 8.70 0.00 17.51
CA LYS A 73 8.77 0.34 18.93
C LYS A 73 9.81 1.42 19.21
N THR A 74 10.93 1.31 18.53
CA THR A 74 12.02 2.29 18.62
C THR A 74 12.53 2.64 17.23
N ARG A 75 12.94 3.88 17.07
CA ARG A 75 13.51 4.42 15.84
C ARG A 75 14.76 5.23 16.18
N GLU A 76 15.92 4.70 15.84
CA GLU A 76 17.20 5.30 16.14
C GLU A 76 17.89 5.84 14.88
N PRO A 77 18.62 6.96 15.01
CA PRO A 77 18.64 7.86 16.15
C PRO A 77 17.33 8.64 16.31
N ALA A 78 16.86 8.82 17.54
CA ALA A 78 15.60 9.50 17.84
C ALA A 78 15.58 10.98 17.44
N SER A 79 16.76 11.59 17.26
CA SER A 79 16.91 12.98 16.81
C SER A 79 16.57 13.21 15.32
N LEU A 80 16.55 12.16 14.49
CA LEU A 80 16.21 12.27 13.09
C LEU A 80 14.70 12.43 12.91
N LYS A 81 14.32 13.54 12.26
CA LYS A 81 12.93 13.75 11.84
C LYS A 81 12.68 12.90 10.58
N ARG A 82 11.76 11.95 10.70
CA ARG A 82 11.38 11.00 9.64
C ARG A 82 9.87 10.85 9.60
N ASP A 83 9.32 10.60 8.43
CA ASP A 83 7.92 10.21 8.31
C ASP A 83 7.67 8.87 9.04
N PRO A 84 6.42 8.52 9.35
CA PRO A 84 6.10 7.25 10.00
C PRO A 84 6.68 6.05 9.25
N GLY A 85 7.21 5.08 9.99
CA GLY A 85 7.72 3.82 9.46
C GLY A 85 6.75 2.68 9.74
N TYR A 86 6.76 1.66 8.86
CA TYR A 86 5.89 0.50 9.00
C TYR A 86 6.59 -0.78 8.52
N ALA A 87 6.37 -1.89 9.23
CA ALA A 87 6.55 -3.23 8.67
C ALA A 87 5.20 -3.67 8.09
N PHE A 88 5.20 -4.19 6.88
CA PHE A 88 4.01 -4.46 6.09
C PHE A 88 4.07 -5.86 5.49
N ILE A 89 3.00 -6.66 5.61
CA ILE A 89 2.85 -7.95 4.96
C ILE A 89 1.50 -7.98 4.26
N SER A 90 1.49 -8.27 2.97
CA SER A 90 0.28 -8.22 2.16
C SER A 90 -0.01 -9.49 1.38
N ASP A 91 -1.30 -9.78 1.23
CA ASP A 91 -1.88 -10.79 0.37
C ASP A 91 -2.80 -10.14 -0.66
N ARG A 92 -2.58 -10.41 -1.93
CA ARG A 92 -3.40 -9.98 -3.06
C ARG A 92 -3.76 -11.18 -3.93
N PRO A 93 -4.76 -12.00 -3.53
CA PRO A 93 -5.11 -13.24 -4.23
C PRO A 93 -5.46 -13.05 -5.70
N GLY A 94 -6.09 -11.91 -6.05
CA GLY A 94 -6.42 -11.54 -7.42
C GLY A 94 -5.20 -11.28 -8.32
N GLU A 95 -4.02 -11.06 -7.71
CA GLU A 95 -2.75 -10.84 -8.38
C GLU A 95 -1.78 -12.02 -8.20
N GLY A 96 -2.19 -13.06 -7.47
CA GLY A 96 -1.32 -14.20 -7.14
C GLY A 96 -0.24 -13.88 -6.12
N VAL A 97 -0.33 -12.75 -5.42
CA VAL A 97 0.66 -12.30 -4.43
C VAL A 97 0.29 -12.82 -3.05
N ARG A 98 1.28 -13.41 -2.37
CA ARG A 98 1.14 -13.97 -1.02
C ARG A 98 2.33 -13.61 -0.15
N ASN A 99 2.03 -13.21 1.10
CA ASN A 99 3.02 -12.93 2.13
C ASN A 99 4.11 -11.95 1.68
N GLU A 100 3.78 -11.00 0.81
CA GLU A 100 4.75 -10.02 0.33
C GLU A 100 5.15 -9.08 1.47
N VAL A 101 6.44 -9.05 1.76
CA VAL A 101 7.01 -8.26 2.86
C VAL A 101 7.61 -6.97 2.34
N SER A 102 7.26 -5.85 2.96
CA SER A 102 7.91 -4.57 2.72
C SER A 102 8.06 -3.77 4.00
N PHE A 103 9.07 -2.90 4.03
CA PHE A 103 9.29 -1.98 5.14
C PHE A 103 9.32 -0.55 4.61
N ILE A 104 8.50 0.32 5.21
CA ILE A 104 8.45 1.75 4.91
C ILE A 104 9.31 2.45 5.93
N MET A 105 10.38 3.12 5.48
CA MET A 105 11.36 3.74 6.38
C MET A 105 11.07 5.20 6.71
N GLY A 106 10.17 5.83 5.95
CA GLY A 106 9.83 7.25 6.12
C GLY A 106 10.92 8.21 5.64
N PHE A 107 11.81 7.76 4.77
CA PHE A 107 12.84 8.54 4.06
C PHE A 107 13.33 7.78 2.82
N ASP A 108 13.93 8.48 1.86
CA ASP A 108 14.55 7.85 0.69
C ASP A 108 15.85 7.13 1.07
N ILE A 109 15.94 5.86 0.72
CA ILE A 109 16.98 4.94 1.15
C ILE A 109 18.10 4.93 0.12
N ALA A 110 19.36 4.95 0.60
CA ALA A 110 20.53 4.77 -0.25
C ALA A 110 20.63 3.29 -0.71
N ALA A 111 20.98 3.08 -1.98
CA ALA A 111 21.42 1.79 -2.45
C ALA A 111 22.80 1.51 -1.84
N GLY A 112 22.94 0.42 -1.10
CA GLY A 112 24.24 -0.02 -0.58
C GLY A 112 25.18 -0.44 -1.70
N GLU A 113 26.49 -0.50 -1.42
CA GLU A 113 27.52 -0.82 -2.44
C GLU A 113 27.40 -2.21 -3.08
N ASP A 114 26.70 -3.16 -2.47
CA ASP A 114 26.64 -4.56 -2.92
C ASP A 114 25.64 -4.84 -4.07
N THR A 115 25.07 -3.82 -4.71
CA THR A 115 24.18 -4.01 -5.87
C THR A 115 24.91 -3.96 -7.23
N ALA A 116 26.23 -4.11 -7.26
CA ALA A 116 26.91 -4.37 -8.52
C ALA A 116 26.60 -5.80 -8.98
N GLU A 117 25.46 -6.01 -9.64
CA GLU A 117 25.34 -7.13 -10.57
C GLU A 117 26.49 -7.06 -11.58
N THR A 118 27.46 -7.92 -11.41
CA THR A 118 28.43 -8.23 -12.45
C THR A 118 27.66 -8.81 -13.63
N LYS A 119 27.28 -7.97 -14.59
CA LYS A 119 26.86 -8.45 -15.91
C LYS A 119 28.03 -9.20 -16.53
N PRO A 120 27.94 -10.50 -16.79
CA PRO A 120 28.94 -11.17 -17.62
C PRO A 120 28.69 -10.75 -19.07
N ASN A 121 29.72 -10.22 -19.70
CA ASN A 121 29.84 -9.96 -21.13
C ASN A 121 29.60 -8.52 -21.61
N ALA A 122 30.65 -7.71 -21.62
CA ALA A 122 30.88 -6.67 -22.62
C ALA A 122 32.29 -6.81 -23.16
N LYS A 123 32.34 -7.06 -24.46
CA LYS A 123 33.48 -7.16 -25.38
C LYS A 123 34.46 -5.97 -25.28
N PRO A 124 35.80 -6.18 -25.43
CA PRO A 124 36.78 -5.09 -25.31
C PRO A 124 36.82 -4.25 -26.56
N ALA A 125 36.95 -2.97 -26.40
CA ALA A 125 37.60 -1.94 -27.20
C ALA A 125 36.79 -0.66 -27.33
N GLU A 126 37.20 0.42 -26.71
CA GLU A 126 37.75 1.57 -27.42
C GLU A 126 38.29 2.66 -26.47
N LYS A 127 39.23 3.38 -26.94
CA LYS A 127 40.23 4.31 -26.43
C LYS A 127 39.67 5.47 -25.55
N PRO A 128 40.44 6.00 -24.57
CA PRO A 128 39.94 6.87 -23.53
C PRO A 128 39.80 8.33 -24.00
N ALA A 129 38.60 8.89 -23.74
CA ALA A 129 38.39 10.34 -23.72
C ALA A 129 38.58 10.88 -22.29
N PRO A 130 38.92 12.18 -22.10
CA PRO A 130 39.41 12.71 -20.83
C PRO A 130 38.34 12.71 -19.75
N LYS A 131 38.75 12.24 -18.59
CA LYS A 131 38.01 12.06 -17.34
C LYS A 131 37.51 13.40 -16.79
N PRO A 132 36.20 13.56 -16.52
CA PRO A 132 35.75 14.63 -15.64
C PRO A 132 36.22 14.33 -14.21
N GLU A 133 36.71 15.37 -13.53
CA GLU A 133 37.20 15.31 -12.15
C GLU A 133 36.19 14.60 -11.22
N ALA A 134 36.68 13.63 -10.51
CA ALA A 134 35.91 12.86 -9.52
C ALA A 134 35.51 13.78 -8.37
N LYS A 135 34.20 14.03 -8.22
CA LYS A 135 33.65 14.55 -6.96
C LYS A 135 34.09 13.61 -5.81
N PRO A 136 34.37 14.14 -4.59
CA PRO A 136 34.75 13.33 -3.46
C PRO A 136 33.75 12.20 -3.28
N LYS A 137 34.19 10.96 -3.31
CA LYS A 137 33.34 9.80 -2.99
C LYS A 137 32.97 9.91 -1.53
N THR A 138 31.72 10.27 -1.23
CA THR A 138 31.14 10.00 0.07
C THR A 138 31.29 8.51 0.32
N PRO A 139 31.72 8.05 1.51
CA PRO A 139 31.77 6.62 1.83
C PRO A 139 30.41 6.01 1.50
N ALA A 140 30.43 4.89 0.77
CA ALA A 140 29.18 4.28 0.37
C ALA A 140 28.41 3.82 1.60
N ALA A 141 27.11 4.08 1.57
CA ALA A 141 26.22 3.66 2.65
C ALA A 141 26.16 2.14 2.74
N PRO A 142 26.08 1.56 3.96
CA PRO A 142 25.91 0.12 4.11
C PRO A 142 24.62 -0.36 3.44
N ALA A 143 24.65 -1.58 2.88
CA ALA A 143 23.47 -2.19 2.28
C ALA A 143 22.36 -2.35 3.36
N PRO A 144 21.09 -2.08 3.00
CA PRO A 144 20.00 -2.22 3.95
C PRO A 144 19.74 -3.69 4.27
N VAL A 145 19.43 -3.97 5.55
CA VAL A 145 19.18 -5.32 6.05
C VAL A 145 17.96 -5.36 6.98
N ALA A 146 17.30 -6.52 6.99
CA ALA A 146 16.31 -6.91 7.97
C ALA A 146 16.87 -8.07 8.81
N SER A 147 16.85 -7.98 10.13
CA SER A 147 17.30 -9.05 11.02
C SER A 147 16.15 -9.48 11.93
N VAL A 148 15.88 -10.78 11.96
CA VAL A 148 14.96 -11.39 12.91
C VAL A 148 15.80 -12.14 13.92
N ASP A 149 15.79 -11.64 15.16
CA ASP A 149 16.70 -12.08 16.21
C ASP A 149 18.17 -12.13 15.69
N GLU A 150 18.73 -13.30 15.39
CA GLU A 150 20.10 -13.46 14.88
C GLU A 150 20.19 -13.67 13.37
N THR A 151 19.07 -13.92 12.67
CA THR A 151 19.04 -14.19 11.24
C THR A 151 18.90 -12.91 10.43
N THR A 152 19.80 -12.67 9.47
CA THR A 152 19.83 -11.46 8.65
C THR A 152 19.46 -11.74 7.19
N PHE A 153 18.73 -10.82 6.61
CA PHE A 153 18.24 -10.81 5.23
C PHE A 153 18.64 -9.51 4.54
N GLU A 154 19.22 -9.64 3.34
CA GLU A 154 19.51 -8.48 2.51
C GLU A 154 18.24 -7.88 1.92
N MET A 155 18.17 -6.55 1.91
CA MET A 155 17.03 -5.81 1.42
C MET A 155 17.37 -5.02 0.17
N LEU A 156 16.40 -4.87 -0.72
CA LEU A 156 16.48 -4.05 -1.92
C LEU A 156 15.72 -2.74 -1.70
N PRO A 157 16.39 -1.60 -1.72
CA PRO A 157 15.73 -0.31 -1.59
C PRO A 157 15.06 0.11 -2.90
N LYS A 158 13.85 0.70 -2.78
CA LYS A 158 13.13 1.35 -3.86
C LYS A 158 12.40 2.57 -3.32
N GLY A 159 12.98 3.75 -3.48
CA GLY A 159 12.52 4.96 -2.81
C GLY A 159 12.62 4.83 -1.30
N GLY A 160 11.53 5.09 -0.59
CA GLY A 160 11.43 4.95 0.87
C GLY A 160 11.06 3.55 1.36
N ASN A 161 11.00 2.55 0.47
CA ASN A 161 10.60 1.18 0.78
C ASN A 161 11.77 0.21 0.65
N LEU A 162 11.73 -0.85 1.47
CA LEU A 162 12.63 -1.99 1.39
C LEU A 162 11.84 -3.25 1.05
N TRP A 163 12.39 -4.05 0.16
CA TRP A 163 11.88 -5.34 -0.27
C TRP A 163 12.93 -6.41 -0.04
N VAL A 164 12.53 -7.67 0.07
CA VAL A 164 13.51 -8.76 0.15
C VAL A 164 14.29 -8.84 -1.17
N LYS A 165 15.63 -8.71 -1.12
CA LYS A 165 16.50 -8.68 -2.31
C LYS A 165 16.37 -9.96 -3.15
N ASN A 166 16.27 -11.12 -2.48
CA ASN A 166 16.05 -12.39 -3.13
C ASN A 166 14.67 -12.94 -2.78
N ALA A 167 13.73 -12.91 -3.73
CA ALA A 167 12.36 -13.37 -3.55
C ALA A 167 12.26 -14.83 -3.03
N ALA A 168 13.22 -15.69 -3.39
CA ALA A 168 13.26 -17.06 -2.86
C ALA A 168 13.50 -17.11 -1.34
N ARG A 169 14.04 -16.04 -0.74
CA ARG A 169 14.25 -15.92 0.71
C ARG A 169 13.10 -15.26 1.45
N GLU A 170 12.10 -14.74 0.75
CA GLU A 170 10.95 -14.08 1.39
C GLU A 170 10.17 -15.05 2.29
N SER A 171 9.96 -16.29 1.84
CA SER A 171 9.32 -17.32 2.67
C SER A 171 10.15 -17.65 3.93
N ALA A 172 11.47 -17.61 3.84
CA ALA A 172 12.36 -17.81 4.99
C ALA A 172 12.24 -16.64 5.97
N LEU A 173 12.24 -15.39 5.47
CA LEU A 173 12.02 -14.22 6.32
C LEU A 173 10.68 -14.31 7.07
N ILE A 174 9.60 -14.65 6.37
CA ILE A 174 8.27 -14.85 6.98
C ILE A 174 8.31 -15.95 8.05
N ALA A 175 8.98 -17.08 7.77
CA ALA A 175 9.08 -18.18 8.73
C ALA A 175 9.84 -17.77 10.00
N GLU A 176 10.91 -16.99 9.86
CA GLU A 176 11.64 -16.45 11.01
C GLU A 176 10.81 -15.39 11.77
N MET A 177 10.14 -14.47 11.05
CA MET A 177 9.27 -13.46 11.67
C MET A 177 8.12 -14.09 12.48
N ARG A 178 7.58 -15.23 12.04
CA ARG A 178 6.49 -15.91 12.78
C ARG A 178 6.94 -16.55 14.09
N LYS A 179 8.21 -16.90 14.23
CA LYS A 179 8.80 -17.57 15.39
C LYS A 179 9.58 -16.61 16.29
N GLY A 180 10.13 -15.56 15.67
CA GLY A 180 11.01 -14.60 16.31
C GLY A 180 10.29 -13.71 17.30
N THR A 181 11.08 -12.96 18.04
CA THR A 181 10.60 -12.02 19.06
C THR A 181 10.77 -10.57 18.62
N LYS A 182 11.82 -10.30 17.84
CA LYS A 182 12.23 -8.97 17.44
C LYS A 182 12.65 -8.92 15.98
N LEU A 183 12.20 -7.89 15.28
CA LEU A 183 12.64 -7.55 13.93
C LEU A 183 13.37 -6.21 13.98
N VAL A 184 14.56 -6.14 13.40
CA VAL A 184 15.38 -4.93 13.31
C VAL A 184 15.65 -4.62 11.85
N ILE A 185 15.29 -3.42 11.40
CA ILE A 185 15.58 -2.92 10.06
C ILE A 185 16.67 -1.86 10.15
N LYS A 186 17.75 -2.05 9.40
CA LYS A 186 18.83 -1.06 9.28
C LYS A 186 18.90 -0.57 7.84
N ALA A 187 18.96 0.74 7.66
CA ALA A 187 19.08 1.38 6.37
C ALA A 187 19.73 2.76 6.51
N ALA A 188 20.43 3.21 5.47
CA ALA A 188 20.93 4.56 5.41
C ALA A 188 20.10 5.41 4.43
N SER A 189 19.92 6.68 4.76
CA SER A 189 19.28 7.64 3.84
C SER A 189 20.23 8.04 2.71
N LEU A 190 19.68 8.64 1.64
CA LEU A 190 20.48 9.24 0.56
C LEU A 190 21.48 10.29 1.06
N ARG A 191 21.30 10.81 2.27
CA ARG A 191 22.22 11.77 2.92
C ARG A 191 23.27 11.09 3.80
N GLY A 192 23.30 9.74 3.84
CA GLY A 192 24.24 8.95 4.62
C GLY A 192 23.88 8.80 6.11
N HIS A 193 22.70 9.22 6.55
CA HIS A 193 22.26 8.98 7.93
C HIS A 193 21.79 7.55 8.09
N GLU A 194 22.47 6.79 8.93
CA GLU A 194 22.05 5.44 9.32
C GLU A 194 20.83 5.50 10.21
N SER A 195 19.93 4.56 10.03
CA SER A 195 18.70 4.42 10.80
C SER A 195 18.47 2.98 11.19
N THR A 196 17.98 2.76 12.41
CA THR A 196 17.58 1.46 12.93
C THR A 196 16.16 1.55 13.45
N ASP A 197 15.25 0.79 12.88
CA ASP A 197 13.87 0.67 13.33
C ASP A 197 13.67 -0.73 13.92
N THR A 198 13.16 -0.81 15.15
CA THR A 198 12.95 -2.08 15.87
C THR A 198 11.46 -2.33 16.08
N TYR A 199 11.00 -3.51 15.70
CA TYR A 199 9.61 -3.97 15.79
C TYR A 199 9.51 -5.15 16.76
N SER A 200 8.41 -5.22 17.50
CA SER A 200 8.01 -6.44 18.21
C SER A 200 7.30 -7.39 17.24
N LEU A 201 7.62 -8.67 17.32
CA LEU A 201 6.93 -9.72 16.54
C LEU A 201 5.80 -10.38 17.34
N ALA A 202 5.56 -9.93 18.59
CA ALA A 202 4.44 -10.42 19.38
C ALA A 202 3.10 -10.13 18.70
N GLY A 203 2.34 -11.18 18.41
CA GLY A 203 1.05 -11.09 17.73
C GLY A 203 1.10 -11.25 16.21
N LEU A 204 2.30 -11.23 15.60
CA LEU A 204 2.42 -11.37 14.15
C LEU A 204 1.86 -12.70 13.63
N ALA A 205 2.18 -13.82 14.29
CA ALA A 205 1.68 -15.13 13.85
C ALA A 205 0.15 -15.15 13.77
N GLN A 206 -0.54 -14.63 14.80
CA GLN A 206 -2.01 -14.53 14.83
C GLN A 206 -2.54 -13.56 13.78
N ALA A 207 -1.84 -12.44 13.56
CA ALA A 207 -2.20 -11.48 12.52
C ALA A 207 -2.12 -12.11 11.12
N MET A 208 -1.09 -12.89 10.84
CA MET A 208 -0.93 -13.60 9.56
C MET A 208 -1.97 -14.72 9.40
N ASP A 209 -2.32 -15.44 10.46
CA ASP A 209 -3.39 -16.45 10.41
C ASP A 209 -4.76 -15.79 10.12
N ARG A 210 -4.99 -14.58 10.67
CA ARG A 210 -6.17 -13.79 10.34
C ARG A 210 -6.14 -13.30 8.88
N LEU A 211 -5.00 -12.83 8.41
CA LEU A 211 -4.80 -12.40 7.03
C LEU A 211 -5.20 -13.52 6.04
N GLN A 212 -4.74 -14.76 6.27
CA GLN A 212 -5.06 -15.91 5.43
C GLN A 212 -6.56 -16.26 5.45
N LYS A 213 -7.25 -16.06 6.58
CA LYS A 213 -8.71 -16.26 6.67
C LYS A 213 -9.49 -15.22 5.88
N GLU A 214 -9.04 -13.97 5.89
CA GLU A 214 -9.69 -12.88 5.15
C GLU A 214 -9.41 -12.95 3.64
N CYS A 215 -8.21 -13.37 3.26
CA CYS A 215 -7.78 -13.54 1.88
C CYS A 215 -7.31 -14.98 1.64
N PRO A 216 -8.22 -15.99 1.59
CA PRO A 216 -7.83 -17.37 1.35
C PRO A 216 -7.14 -17.53 -0.01
N GLY A 217 -6.16 -18.41 -0.09
CA GLY A 217 -5.55 -18.84 -1.35
C GLY A 217 -6.60 -19.52 -2.24
N LYS A 218 -6.39 -19.41 -3.57
CA LYS A 218 -7.10 -20.27 -4.52
C LYS A 218 -6.50 -21.65 -4.47
#